data_96cdcdf12291f86da49ee7ffcf3cd149
#
_entry.id   96cdcdf12291f86da49ee7ffcf3cd149
#
_cell.length_a   1.000
_cell.length_b   1.000
_cell.length_c   1.000
_cell.angle_alpha   90.00
_cell.angle_beta   90.00
_cell.angle_gamma   90.00
#
_symmetry.space_group_name_H-M   'P 1'
#
loop_
_entity.id
_entity.type
_entity.pdbx_description
1 polymer ?
#
loop_
_entity_poly.entity_id
_entity_poly.type
_entity_poly.pdbx_seq_one_letter_code
_entity_poly.pdbx_strand_id
1 'polypeptide(L)'
;MHPGFVVYNPETLLKLREHVGESIGANFDPSHLIWQGIDPVEAIKKLGRENAIFHVHAKDTYLDQANIQVNGVLDTKHYSKILDRSWTFRSVGYGQGEKVWKDIVSALRAAGYDYVLSIEHEDMLASIDEGLGKAVSLLKQILFKEKVDEMWWA
;
A
#
# COMPACT_ATOMS: atom_id res chain seq x y z
N MET A 1 5.72 6.76 -3.23
CA MET A 1 6.30 6.30 -4.53
C MET A 1 5.15 6.17 -5.50
N HIS A 2 5.23 6.84 -6.62
CA HIS A 2 4.13 6.91 -7.58
C HIS A 2 4.67 6.69 -9.00
N PRO A 3 4.09 5.79 -9.80
CA PRO A 3 4.48 5.60 -11.19
C PRO A 3 4.37 6.89 -12.02
N GLY A 4 5.33 7.10 -12.91
CA GLY A 4 5.48 8.34 -13.67
C GLY A 4 6.33 9.41 -12.99
N PHE A 5 6.73 9.22 -11.73
CA PHE A 5 7.70 10.06 -11.02
C PHE A 5 9.10 9.43 -11.05
N VAL A 6 10.11 10.22 -10.74
CA VAL A 6 11.50 9.75 -10.63
C VAL A 6 11.62 8.68 -9.54
N VAL A 7 10.91 8.86 -8.42
CA VAL A 7 10.86 7.88 -7.33
C VAL A 7 9.54 7.12 -7.42
N TYR A 8 9.56 5.93 -8.00
CA TYR A 8 8.37 5.11 -8.24
C TYR A 8 8.42 3.72 -7.60
N ASN A 9 9.60 3.30 -7.10
CA ASN A 9 9.79 2.01 -6.46
C ASN A 9 10.81 2.11 -5.31
N PRO A 10 10.99 1.05 -4.49
CA PRO A 10 11.95 1.07 -3.39
C PRO A 10 13.40 1.36 -3.82
N GLU A 11 13.82 0.85 -4.97
CA GLU A 11 15.19 1.09 -5.47
C GLU A 11 15.46 2.57 -5.74
N THR A 12 14.56 3.24 -6.45
CA THR A 12 14.73 4.67 -6.79
C THR A 12 14.63 5.56 -5.55
N LEU A 13 13.83 5.17 -4.53
CA LEU A 13 13.82 5.87 -3.25
C LEU A 13 15.16 5.74 -2.52
N LEU A 14 15.71 4.53 -2.44
CA LEU A 14 16.98 4.30 -1.74
C LEU A 14 18.14 4.97 -2.46
N LYS A 15 18.15 5.00 -3.79
CA LYS A 15 19.11 5.80 -4.57
C LYS A 15 19.00 7.29 -4.26
N LEU A 16 17.79 7.83 -4.13
CA LEU A 16 17.62 9.22 -3.73
C LEU A 16 18.18 9.46 -2.31
N ARG A 17 17.87 8.59 -1.35
CA ARG A 17 18.41 8.67 0.03
C ARG A 17 19.91 8.64 0.08
N GLU A 18 20.56 7.80 -0.72
CA GLU A 18 22.02 7.70 -0.83
C GLU A 18 22.66 9.06 -1.20
N HIS A 19 22.00 9.86 -2.06
CA HIS A 19 22.51 11.13 -2.54
C HIS A 19 22.15 12.33 -1.65
N VAL A 20 20.98 12.32 -1.00
CA VAL A 20 20.46 13.49 -0.27
C VAL A 20 20.37 13.29 1.24
N GLY A 21 20.59 12.06 1.73
CA GLY A 21 20.64 11.74 3.14
C GLY A 21 19.34 11.12 3.71
N GLU A 22 19.41 10.73 4.97
CA GLU A 22 18.37 9.97 5.67
C GLU A 22 17.11 10.76 6.04
N SER A 23 17.10 12.06 5.86
CA SER A 23 15.91 12.91 6.04
C SER A 23 14.82 12.68 4.99
N ILE A 24 15.13 11.93 3.93
CA ILE A 24 14.16 11.47 2.92
C ILE A 24 13.67 10.08 3.26
N GLY A 25 12.36 9.87 3.21
CA GLY A 25 11.71 8.56 3.41
C GLY A 25 10.45 8.40 2.59
N ALA A 26 9.90 7.20 2.62
CA ALA A 26 8.66 6.90 1.93
C ALA A 26 7.45 7.46 2.69
N ASN A 27 6.58 8.18 2.00
CA ASN A 27 5.16 8.07 2.19
C ASN A 27 4.74 6.83 1.41
N PHE A 28 4.62 5.70 2.11
CA PHE A 28 4.40 4.39 1.51
C PHE A 28 2.93 4.19 1.20
N ASP A 29 2.60 4.00 -0.06
CA ASP A 29 1.25 3.70 -0.50
C ASP A 29 1.26 2.37 -1.27
N PRO A 30 0.72 1.28 -0.69
CA PRO A 30 0.72 -0.03 -1.32
C PRO A 30 -0.08 -0.05 -2.63
N SER A 31 -1.11 0.78 -2.75
CA SER A 31 -1.98 0.80 -3.92
C SER A 31 -1.21 1.08 -5.22
N HIS A 32 -0.26 2.02 -5.17
CA HIS A 32 0.58 2.37 -6.31
C HIS A 32 1.63 1.31 -6.64
N LEU A 33 2.03 0.50 -5.68
CA LEU A 33 2.95 -0.61 -5.91
C LEU A 33 2.22 -1.81 -6.54
N ILE A 34 1.04 -2.14 -6.02
CA ILE A 34 0.24 -3.29 -6.44
C ILE A 34 -0.04 -3.27 -7.94
N TRP A 35 -0.53 -2.15 -8.49
CA TRP A 35 -0.84 -2.13 -9.91
C TRP A 35 0.39 -2.10 -10.83
N GLN A 36 1.57 -1.79 -10.30
CA GLN A 36 2.85 -1.95 -11.00
C GLN A 36 3.37 -3.39 -10.99
N GLY A 37 2.75 -4.31 -10.24
CA GLY A 37 3.25 -5.67 -10.02
C GLY A 37 4.32 -5.76 -8.94
N ILE A 38 4.45 -4.74 -8.08
CA ILE A 38 5.38 -4.77 -6.95
C ILE A 38 4.65 -5.30 -5.71
N ASP A 39 5.21 -6.32 -5.07
CA ASP A 39 4.69 -6.86 -3.81
C ASP A 39 4.92 -5.86 -2.68
N PRO A 40 3.85 -5.36 -2.02
CA PRO A 40 3.98 -4.36 -0.96
C PRO A 40 4.70 -4.91 0.28
N VAL A 41 4.58 -6.21 0.58
CA VAL A 41 5.25 -6.84 1.73
C VAL A 41 6.77 -6.85 1.51
N GLU A 42 7.22 -7.26 0.33
CA GLU A 42 8.64 -7.25 0.00
C GLU A 42 9.21 -5.82 -0.08
N ALA A 43 8.42 -4.86 -0.57
CA ALA A 43 8.79 -3.45 -0.56
C ALA A 43 8.96 -2.92 0.87
N ILE A 44 8.04 -3.26 1.79
CA ILE A 44 8.12 -2.90 3.23
C ILE A 44 9.37 -3.50 3.85
N LYS A 45 9.64 -4.80 3.64
CA LYS A 45 10.86 -5.45 4.16
C LYS A 45 12.14 -4.76 3.68
N LYS A 46 12.19 -4.39 2.40
CA LYS A 46 13.35 -3.70 1.82
C LYS A 46 13.55 -2.31 2.43
N LEU A 47 12.49 -1.50 2.49
CA LEU A 47 12.55 -0.14 3.01
C LEU A 47 12.70 -0.11 4.54
N GLY A 48 12.12 -1.08 5.26
CA GLY A 48 12.22 -1.19 6.71
C GLY A 48 13.64 -1.43 7.21
N ARG A 49 14.43 -2.23 6.48
CA ARG A 49 15.87 -2.45 6.81
C ARG A 49 16.69 -1.17 6.81
N GLU A 50 16.26 -0.18 6.03
CA GLU A 50 16.91 1.13 5.88
C GLU A 50 16.21 2.22 6.70
N ASN A 51 15.25 1.88 7.58
CA ASN A 51 14.42 2.84 8.31
C ASN A 51 13.84 3.94 7.40
N ALA A 52 13.41 3.55 6.21
CA ALA A 52 13.01 4.46 5.14
C ALA A 52 11.49 4.61 4.98
N ILE A 53 10.67 4.08 5.89
CA ILE A 53 9.21 4.23 5.88
C ILE A 53 8.83 5.29 6.92
N PHE A 54 8.41 6.47 6.45
CA PHE A 54 8.09 7.60 7.35
C PHE A 54 6.59 7.79 7.54
N HIS A 55 5.80 7.40 6.55
CA HIS A 55 4.35 7.45 6.58
C HIS A 55 3.75 6.35 5.73
N VAL A 56 2.52 5.92 6.03
CA VAL A 56 1.83 4.89 5.26
C VAL A 56 0.42 5.35 4.92
N HIS A 57 0.09 5.32 3.63
CA HIS A 57 -1.29 5.41 3.17
C HIS A 57 -1.95 4.03 3.18
N ALA A 58 -3.16 3.97 3.70
CA ALA A 58 -4.02 2.80 3.60
C ALA A 58 -5.01 3.01 2.46
N LYS A 59 -4.61 2.58 1.27
CA LYS A 59 -5.40 2.58 0.05
C LYS A 59 -5.19 1.26 -0.69
N ASP A 60 -6.25 0.66 -1.16
CA ASP A 60 -6.21 -0.63 -1.85
C ASP A 60 -6.33 -0.48 -3.37
N THR A 61 -6.05 -1.55 -4.10
CA THR A 61 -6.15 -1.59 -5.56
C THR A 61 -6.71 -2.92 -6.02
N TYR A 62 -7.78 -2.88 -6.79
CA TYR A 62 -8.28 -4.03 -7.52
C TYR A 62 -7.56 -4.13 -8.87
N LEU A 63 -7.18 -5.35 -9.26
CA LEU A 63 -6.56 -5.69 -10.53
C LEU A 63 -7.54 -6.50 -11.39
N ASP A 64 -7.96 -5.94 -12.52
CA ASP A 64 -8.74 -6.68 -13.51
C ASP A 64 -7.80 -7.46 -14.44
N GLN A 65 -7.66 -8.76 -14.17
CA GLN A 65 -6.71 -9.60 -14.89
C GLN A 65 -7.04 -9.73 -16.38
N ALA A 66 -8.30 -9.72 -16.75
CA ALA A 66 -8.69 -9.79 -18.17
C ALA A 66 -8.26 -8.52 -18.94
N ASN A 67 -8.53 -7.36 -18.36
CA ASN A 67 -8.11 -6.09 -18.94
C ASN A 67 -6.58 -5.93 -18.94
N ILE A 68 -5.90 -6.37 -17.90
CA ILE A 68 -4.42 -6.35 -17.81
C ILE A 68 -3.79 -7.20 -18.93
N GLN A 69 -4.30 -8.39 -19.17
CA GLN A 69 -3.75 -9.30 -20.19
C GLN A 69 -3.87 -8.74 -21.61
N VAL A 70 -4.82 -7.87 -21.87
CA VAL A 70 -5.04 -7.26 -23.20
C VAL A 70 -4.40 -5.86 -23.31
N ASN A 71 -4.54 -5.05 -22.26
CA ASN A 71 -4.19 -3.62 -22.31
C ASN A 71 -2.98 -3.25 -21.45
N GLY A 72 -2.45 -4.18 -20.64
CA GLY A 72 -1.40 -3.90 -19.68
C GLY A 72 -1.89 -3.02 -18.52
N VAL A 73 -0.95 -2.49 -17.74
CA VAL A 73 -1.24 -1.69 -16.52
C VAL A 73 -1.09 -0.17 -16.70
N LEU A 74 -0.56 0.29 -17.83
CA LEU A 74 -0.41 1.73 -18.13
C LEU A 74 -1.72 2.33 -18.67
N ASP A 75 -2.84 1.90 -18.12
CA ASP A 75 -4.18 2.30 -18.53
C ASP A 75 -4.49 3.73 -18.08
N THR A 76 -4.86 4.58 -19.03
CA THR A 76 -5.21 5.99 -18.81
C THR A 76 -6.70 6.29 -18.99
N LYS A 77 -7.54 5.25 -19.12
CA LYS A 77 -8.99 5.45 -19.24
C LYS A 77 -9.56 6.22 -18.05
N HIS A 78 -10.52 7.08 -18.31
CA HIS A 78 -11.19 7.82 -17.25
C HIS A 78 -11.88 6.89 -16.24
N TYR A 79 -11.94 7.26 -14.98
CA TYR A 79 -12.53 6.45 -13.89
C TYR A 79 -14.01 6.13 -14.09
N SER A 80 -14.77 6.95 -14.85
CA SER A 80 -16.15 6.61 -15.23
C SER A 80 -16.29 5.32 -16.06
N LYS A 81 -15.16 4.82 -16.60
CA LYS A 81 -15.11 3.56 -17.37
C LYS A 81 -14.54 2.42 -16.52
N ILE A 82 -15.00 2.29 -15.30
CA ILE A 82 -14.43 1.38 -14.29
C ILE A 82 -14.32 -0.07 -14.77
N LEU A 83 -15.30 -0.55 -15.57
CA LEU A 83 -15.30 -1.92 -16.09
C LEU A 83 -14.27 -2.16 -17.20
N ASP A 84 -13.79 -1.10 -17.85
CA ASP A 84 -12.82 -1.18 -18.94
C ASP A 84 -11.38 -0.96 -18.45
N ARG A 85 -11.19 -0.63 -17.17
CA ARG A 85 -9.88 -0.31 -16.59
C ARG A 85 -9.13 -1.57 -16.17
N SER A 86 -7.82 -1.56 -16.36
CA SER A 86 -6.94 -2.65 -15.91
C SER A 86 -6.80 -2.71 -14.39
N TRP A 87 -6.97 -1.58 -13.71
CA TRP A 87 -6.95 -1.49 -12.26
C TRP A 87 -7.76 -0.29 -11.77
N THR A 88 -8.23 -0.37 -10.53
CA THR A 88 -8.97 0.71 -9.87
C THR A 88 -8.59 0.77 -8.40
N PHE A 89 -8.53 1.99 -7.85
CA PHE A 89 -8.40 2.15 -6.41
C PHE A 89 -9.68 1.72 -5.69
N ARG A 90 -9.51 1.14 -4.52
CA ARG A 90 -10.59 0.60 -3.70
C ARG A 90 -10.40 0.92 -2.23
N SER A 91 -11.49 0.92 -1.52
CA SER A 91 -11.48 0.91 -0.04
C SER A 91 -10.64 -0.27 0.47
N VAL A 92 -9.96 -0.07 1.59
CA VAL A 92 -9.06 -1.06 2.21
C VAL A 92 -9.76 -2.41 2.38
N GLY A 93 -9.18 -3.47 1.84
CA GLY A 93 -9.72 -4.83 1.86
C GLY A 93 -10.63 -5.19 0.67
N TYR A 94 -10.99 -4.23 -0.19
CA TYR A 94 -11.85 -4.45 -1.35
C TYR A 94 -11.11 -4.60 -2.68
N GLY A 95 -9.81 -4.43 -2.68
CA GLY A 95 -8.92 -4.70 -3.82
C GLY A 95 -8.22 -6.05 -3.69
N GLN A 96 -7.30 -6.14 -2.74
CA GLN A 96 -6.48 -7.35 -2.50
C GLN A 96 -7.04 -8.28 -1.42
N GLY A 97 -8.03 -7.82 -0.67
CA GLY A 97 -8.66 -8.59 0.40
C GLY A 97 -7.91 -8.53 1.74
N GLU A 98 -8.59 -9.02 2.77
CA GLU A 98 -8.15 -8.93 4.17
C GLU A 98 -6.80 -9.63 4.43
N LYS A 99 -6.55 -10.76 3.77
CA LYS A 99 -5.29 -11.50 3.96
C LYS A 99 -4.07 -10.66 3.60
N VAL A 100 -4.09 -10.00 2.45
CA VAL A 100 -2.97 -9.16 2.00
C VAL A 100 -2.77 -7.98 2.96
N TRP A 101 -3.84 -7.39 3.47
CA TRP A 101 -3.76 -6.31 4.46
C TRP A 101 -3.20 -6.78 5.81
N LYS A 102 -3.51 -8.00 6.25
CA LYS A 102 -2.87 -8.62 7.42
C LYS A 102 -1.36 -8.83 7.20
N ASP A 103 -0.97 -9.27 6.02
CA ASP A 103 0.43 -9.45 5.66
C ASP A 103 1.18 -8.11 5.62
N ILE A 104 0.56 -7.04 5.07
CA ILE A 104 1.10 -5.67 5.08
C ILE A 104 1.29 -5.16 6.52
N VAL A 105 0.26 -5.28 7.37
CA VAL A 105 0.33 -4.85 8.78
C VAL A 105 1.41 -5.61 9.53
N SER A 106 1.53 -6.92 9.32
CA SER A 106 2.57 -7.74 9.94
C SER A 106 3.97 -7.33 9.49
N ALA A 107 4.14 -7.04 8.19
CA ALA A 107 5.42 -6.58 7.65
C ALA A 107 5.82 -5.20 8.19
N LEU A 108 4.87 -4.25 8.28
CA LEU A 108 5.10 -2.93 8.87
C LEU A 108 5.53 -3.05 10.33
N ARG A 109 4.84 -3.91 11.11
CA ARG A 109 5.21 -4.16 12.50
C ARG A 109 6.61 -4.79 12.63
N ALA A 110 6.92 -5.77 11.80
CA ALA A 110 8.26 -6.38 11.78
C ALA A 110 9.36 -5.41 11.35
N ALA A 111 9.03 -4.42 10.52
CA ALA A 111 9.92 -3.32 10.13
C ALA A 111 10.06 -2.23 11.21
N GLY A 112 9.39 -2.36 12.37
CA GLY A 112 9.43 -1.37 13.44
C GLY A 112 8.60 -0.11 13.19
N TYR A 113 7.71 -0.13 12.20
CA TYR A 113 6.82 1.01 11.94
C TYR A 113 5.71 1.08 13.01
N ASP A 114 5.69 2.17 13.76
CA ASP A 114 4.76 2.41 14.88
C ASP A 114 3.94 3.71 14.74
N TYR A 115 3.95 4.30 13.55
CA TYR A 115 3.23 5.53 13.27
C TYR A 115 1.84 5.23 12.67
N VAL A 116 1.19 6.20 12.03
CA VAL A 116 -0.20 6.11 11.57
C VAL A 116 -0.36 5.41 10.23
N LEU A 117 -1.51 4.76 10.02
CA LEU A 117 -2.03 4.38 8.71
C LEU A 117 -3.10 5.40 8.30
N SER A 118 -2.77 6.30 7.39
CA SER A 118 -3.70 7.31 6.87
C SER A 118 -4.55 6.73 5.75
N ILE A 119 -5.85 6.61 5.97
CA ILE A 119 -6.77 6.14 4.92
C ILE A 119 -6.87 7.21 3.84
N GLU A 120 -6.60 6.81 2.59
CA GLU A 120 -6.86 7.60 1.40
C GLU A 120 -8.00 6.95 0.61
N HIS A 121 -9.12 7.66 0.46
CA HIS A 121 -10.32 7.11 -0.17
C HIS A 121 -10.45 7.59 -1.61
N GLU A 122 -10.31 6.66 -2.56
CA GLU A 122 -10.50 6.87 -4.00
C GLU A 122 -11.31 5.72 -4.63
N ASP A 123 -12.32 5.22 -3.92
CA ASP A 123 -13.15 4.10 -4.38
C ASP A 123 -14.35 4.59 -5.18
N MET A 124 -14.43 4.23 -6.46
CA MET A 124 -15.54 4.60 -7.35
C MET A 124 -16.82 3.79 -7.07
N LEU A 125 -16.75 2.71 -6.28
CA LEU A 125 -17.90 1.83 -5.97
C LEU A 125 -18.45 2.04 -4.56
N ALA A 126 -17.88 2.97 -3.78
CA ALA A 126 -18.34 3.27 -2.44
C ALA A 126 -18.46 4.80 -2.24
N SER A 127 -19.47 5.21 -1.46
CA SER A 127 -19.48 6.58 -0.97
C SER A 127 -18.31 6.83 -0.01
N ILE A 128 -17.96 8.10 0.21
CA ILE A 128 -16.88 8.46 1.14
C ILE A 128 -17.16 7.88 2.54
N ASP A 129 -18.35 8.08 3.07
CA ASP A 129 -18.72 7.62 4.42
C ASP A 129 -18.69 6.09 4.53
N GLU A 130 -19.24 5.38 3.55
CA GLU A 130 -19.24 3.91 3.54
C GLU A 130 -17.82 3.37 3.39
N GLY A 131 -17.05 3.86 2.42
CA GLY A 131 -15.70 3.39 2.15
C GLY A 131 -14.75 3.64 3.32
N LEU A 132 -14.79 4.85 3.91
CA LEU A 132 -14.01 5.17 5.11
C LEU A 132 -14.45 4.32 6.31
N GLY A 133 -15.76 4.16 6.54
CA GLY A 133 -16.28 3.34 7.64
C GLY A 133 -15.80 1.87 7.56
N LYS A 134 -15.85 1.29 6.36
CA LYS A 134 -15.38 -0.09 6.11
C LYS A 134 -13.86 -0.21 6.28
N ALA A 135 -13.09 0.73 5.75
CA ALA A 135 -11.64 0.76 5.89
C ALA A 135 -11.20 0.88 7.36
N VAL A 136 -11.81 1.79 8.13
CA VAL A 136 -11.57 1.94 9.57
C VAL A 136 -11.90 0.66 10.33
N SER A 137 -13.03 0.02 10.02
CA SER A 137 -13.46 -1.21 10.69
C SER A 137 -12.48 -2.35 10.46
N LEU A 138 -12.06 -2.56 9.21
CA LEU A 138 -11.09 -3.60 8.88
C LEU A 138 -9.72 -3.33 9.54
N LEU A 139 -9.20 -2.11 9.41
CA LEU A 139 -7.90 -1.77 10.00
C LEU A 139 -7.91 -1.93 11.52
N LYS A 140 -8.96 -1.49 12.21
CA LYS A 140 -9.11 -1.69 13.66
C LYS A 140 -9.13 -3.16 14.08
N GLN A 141 -9.65 -4.05 13.20
CA GLN A 141 -9.69 -5.49 13.45
C GLN A 141 -8.32 -6.15 13.28
N ILE A 142 -7.54 -5.73 12.26
CA ILE A 142 -6.29 -6.41 11.89
C ILE A 142 -5.04 -5.80 12.52
N LEU A 143 -5.12 -4.57 13.05
CA LEU A 143 -3.99 -3.91 13.71
C LEU A 143 -3.69 -4.55 15.06
N PHE A 144 -2.41 -4.81 15.33
CA PHE A 144 -1.95 -5.21 16.65
C PHE A 144 -1.97 -4.00 17.58
N LYS A 145 -2.54 -4.17 18.78
CA LYS A 145 -2.72 -3.07 19.75
C LYS A 145 -1.75 -3.15 20.92
N GLU A 146 -1.22 -4.34 21.19
CA GLU A 146 -0.36 -4.60 22.33
C GLU A 146 1.11 -4.62 21.90
N LYS A 147 1.99 -4.34 22.85
CA LYS A 147 3.44 -4.52 22.63
C LYS A 147 3.73 -6.01 22.47
N VAL A 148 4.82 -6.31 21.79
CA VAL A 148 5.33 -7.69 21.70
C VAL A 148 5.89 -8.07 23.07
N ASP A 149 5.40 -9.20 23.62
CA ASP A 149 5.96 -9.77 24.85
C ASP A 149 7.34 -10.37 24.61
N GLU A 150 8.11 -10.56 25.69
CA GLU A 150 9.36 -11.30 25.61
C GLU A 150 9.12 -12.74 25.13
N MET A 151 9.89 -13.15 24.16
CA MET A 151 9.83 -14.51 23.61
C MET A 151 10.60 -15.46 24.52
N TRP A 152 9.99 -15.85 25.66
CA TRP A 152 10.61 -16.74 26.65
C TRP A 152 10.97 -18.14 26.09
N TRP A 153 10.47 -18.50 24.91
CA TRP A 153 10.75 -19.78 24.22
C TRP A 153 11.83 -19.66 23.14
N ALA A 154 12.40 -18.49 22.87
CA ALA A 154 13.39 -18.23 21.79
C ALA A 154 14.81 -18.07 22.35
#